data_d04de8f3675c66d89135778a3f11d13c
#
_entry.id   d04de8f3675c66d89135778a3f11d13c
#
_cell.length_a   1.000
_cell.length_b   1.000
_cell.length_c   1.000
_cell.angle_alpha   90.00
_cell.angle_beta   90.00
_cell.angle_gamma   90.00
#
_symmetry.space_group_name_H-M   'P 1'
#
loop_
_entity.id
_entity.type
_entity.pdbx_description
1 polymer ?
#
loop_
_entity_poly.entity_id
_entity_poly.type
_entity_poly.pdbx_seq_one_letter_code
_entity_poly.pdbx_strand_id
1 'polypeptide(L)'
;MISINRVTFNYRKNCKSILNNINLEIKDKEIFGILGPSGAGKTTLIKLITGQLDSQNGEILVDGCKPDVHNREFNRKFGIMMDGLGLYERLTCYENVLLFARIYNVIDSYVVDVLKQVGLGEHLNKTVNKLSTGMKQRVLLARAIIHSPAILVLDEPTSGLDPVTADEIHKIIKEIRHMGTTVLLTTHNMNEADKLCNRIALLNKGGIIECNEPEAIKRKYFKNGSVCIHTKNEKDIYLDLEKQKSELINLIHSGDIETIHSQEPCLEDIFINLTGEKINDK
;
A
#
# COMPACT_ATOMS: atom_id res chain seq x y z
N MET A 1 0.48 0.54 -17.44
CA MET A 1 0.18 -0.87 -17.01
C MET A 1 1.47 -1.62 -16.68
N ILE A 2 1.52 -2.36 -15.57
CA ILE A 2 2.68 -3.20 -15.21
C ILE A 2 2.28 -4.65 -15.32
N SER A 3 3.06 -5.45 -16.06
CA SER A 3 2.86 -6.89 -16.25
C SER A 3 4.09 -7.66 -15.78
N ILE A 4 3.88 -8.67 -14.95
CA ILE A 4 4.92 -9.52 -14.37
C ILE A 4 4.55 -10.97 -14.65
N ASN A 5 5.40 -11.67 -15.42
CA ASN A 5 5.12 -13.03 -15.89
C ASN A 5 6.23 -13.98 -15.44
N ARG A 6 5.90 -14.93 -14.55
CA ARG A 6 6.76 -16.03 -14.07
C ARG A 6 8.11 -15.56 -13.54
N VAL A 7 8.16 -14.40 -12.87
CA VAL A 7 9.39 -13.82 -12.39
C VAL A 7 9.91 -14.57 -11.17
N THR A 8 11.16 -14.98 -11.26
CA THR A 8 11.92 -15.59 -10.15
C THR A 8 13.21 -14.80 -9.96
N PHE A 9 13.56 -14.51 -8.70
CA PHE A 9 14.74 -13.72 -8.37
C PHE A 9 15.46 -14.21 -7.13
N ASN A 10 16.80 -14.20 -7.19
CA ASN A 10 17.73 -14.49 -6.10
C ASN A 10 18.85 -13.44 -6.10
N TYR A 11 19.28 -12.96 -4.92
CA TYR A 11 20.45 -12.07 -4.83
C TYR A 11 21.77 -12.78 -5.11
N ARG A 12 21.86 -14.09 -4.87
CA ARG A 12 23.06 -14.89 -5.13
C ARG A 12 22.67 -16.20 -5.80
N LYS A 13 23.46 -16.66 -6.77
CA LYS A 13 23.32 -18.00 -7.35
C LYS A 13 23.44 -19.04 -6.22
N ASN A 14 22.55 -20.03 -6.22
CA ASN A 14 22.47 -21.12 -5.22
C ASN A 14 21.93 -20.73 -3.83
N CYS A 15 21.37 -19.52 -3.65
CA CYS A 15 20.63 -19.17 -2.44
C CYS A 15 19.13 -19.39 -2.65
N LYS A 16 18.39 -19.45 -1.51
CA LYS A 16 16.91 -19.52 -1.53
C LYS A 16 16.34 -18.36 -2.35
N SER A 17 15.38 -18.68 -3.21
CA SER A 17 14.67 -17.70 -4.01
C SER A 17 13.97 -16.67 -3.11
N ILE A 18 14.17 -15.39 -3.40
CA ILE A 18 13.48 -14.28 -2.71
C ILE A 18 12.10 -14.07 -3.33
N LEU A 19 12.02 -14.20 -4.67
CA LEU A 19 10.76 -14.21 -5.40
C LEU A 19 10.68 -15.48 -6.23
N ASN A 20 9.53 -16.11 -6.24
CA ASN A 20 9.33 -17.40 -6.88
C ASN A 20 8.07 -17.40 -7.73
N ASN A 21 8.25 -17.49 -9.05
CA ASN A 21 7.16 -17.59 -10.03
C ASN A 21 6.08 -16.52 -9.86
N ILE A 22 6.47 -15.27 -9.71
CA ILE A 22 5.54 -14.15 -9.55
C ILE A 22 4.82 -13.90 -10.85
N ASN A 23 3.48 -13.91 -10.79
CA ASN A 23 2.58 -13.51 -11.85
C ASN A 23 1.68 -12.40 -11.30
N LEU A 24 1.71 -11.22 -11.90
CA LEU A 24 0.98 -10.06 -11.43
C LEU A 24 0.70 -9.08 -12.57
N GLU A 25 -0.48 -8.50 -12.55
CA GLU A 25 -0.87 -7.42 -13.45
C GLU A 25 -1.40 -6.25 -12.63
N ILE A 26 -0.82 -5.05 -12.83
CA ILE A 26 -1.24 -3.80 -12.21
C ILE A 26 -1.80 -2.90 -13.31
N LYS A 27 -3.06 -2.49 -13.13
CA LYS A 27 -3.79 -1.67 -14.09
C LYS A 27 -3.41 -0.19 -13.93
N ASP A 28 -3.62 0.57 -14.99
CA ASP A 28 -3.43 2.02 -14.92
C ASP A 28 -4.48 2.66 -13.99
N LYS A 29 -4.06 3.71 -13.31
CA LYS A 29 -4.92 4.56 -12.46
C LYS A 29 -5.59 3.81 -11.31
N GLU A 30 -5.02 2.69 -10.84
CA GLU A 30 -5.43 2.04 -9.60
C GLU A 30 -4.42 2.30 -8.47
N ILE A 31 -4.87 2.15 -7.23
CA ILE A 31 -4.00 1.99 -6.07
C ILE A 31 -3.87 0.49 -5.85
N PHE A 32 -2.69 -0.05 -6.12
CA PHE A 32 -2.39 -1.47 -5.98
C PHE A 32 -1.49 -1.71 -4.76
N GLY A 33 -1.94 -2.55 -3.83
CA GLY A 33 -1.20 -2.89 -2.61
C GLY A 33 -0.44 -4.21 -2.73
N ILE A 34 0.84 -4.23 -2.35
CA ILE A 34 1.60 -5.46 -2.13
C ILE A 34 1.77 -5.63 -0.62
N LEU A 35 1.07 -6.61 -0.05
CA LEU A 35 1.00 -6.84 1.37
C LEU A 35 1.78 -8.10 1.75
N GLY A 36 2.38 -8.06 2.92
CA GLY A 36 3.07 -9.23 3.46
C GLY A 36 4.04 -8.87 4.58
N PRO A 37 4.54 -9.85 5.32
CA PRO A 37 5.46 -9.63 6.42
C PRO A 37 6.81 -9.07 5.95
N SER A 38 7.62 -8.60 6.89
CA SER A 38 9.00 -8.23 6.62
C SER A 38 9.76 -9.43 6.02
N GLY A 39 10.56 -9.17 4.98
CA GLY A 39 11.29 -10.22 4.27
C GLY A 39 10.49 -11.04 3.26
N ALA A 40 9.18 -10.78 3.05
CA ALA A 40 8.37 -11.49 2.06
C ALA A 40 8.81 -11.25 0.60
N GLY A 41 9.59 -10.18 0.33
CA GLY A 41 10.07 -9.84 -1.01
C GLY A 41 9.48 -8.56 -1.60
N LYS A 42 8.67 -7.79 -0.86
CA LYS A 42 8.00 -6.56 -1.32
C LYS A 42 8.97 -5.56 -1.96
N THR A 43 9.98 -5.13 -1.21
CA THR A 43 10.99 -4.17 -1.69
C THR A 43 11.81 -4.73 -2.87
N THR A 44 12.06 -6.04 -2.91
CA THR A 44 12.74 -6.69 -4.04
C THR A 44 11.89 -6.62 -5.30
N LEU A 45 10.57 -6.86 -5.17
CA LEU A 45 9.65 -6.75 -6.30
C LEU A 45 9.57 -5.32 -6.85
N ILE A 46 9.52 -4.31 -5.97
CA ILE A 46 9.62 -2.90 -6.36
C ILE A 46 10.91 -2.63 -7.13
N LYS A 47 12.06 -3.08 -6.63
CA LYS A 47 13.35 -2.86 -7.29
C LYS A 47 13.42 -3.49 -8.69
N LEU A 48 12.78 -4.62 -8.89
CA LEU A 48 12.66 -5.25 -10.22
C LEU A 48 11.75 -4.44 -11.14
N ILE A 49 10.59 -3.97 -10.65
CA ILE A 49 9.65 -3.15 -11.43
C ILE A 49 10.30 -1.82 -11.85
N THR A 50 11.09 -1.21 -10.96
CA THR A 50 11.78 0.07 -11.21
C THR A 50 13.11 -0.07 -11.97
N GLY A 51 13.52 -1.29 -12.34
CA GLY A 51 14.76 -1.55 -13.08
C GLY A 51 16.03 -1.42 -12.26
N GLN A 52 15.95 -1.30 -10.92
CA GLN A 52 17.12 -1.30 -10.04
C GLN A 52 17.75 -2.69 -9.90
N LEU A 53 17.01 -3.74 -10.25
CA LEU A 53 17.44 -5.12 -10.31
C LEU A 53 16.92 -5.75 -11.60
N ASP A 54 17.70 -6.66 -12.18
CA ASP A 54 17.32 -7.42 -13.36
C ASP A 54 16.68 -8.75 -12.97
N SER A 55 15.57 -9.11 -13.62
CA SER A 55 14.96 -10.43 -13.43
C SER A 55 15.84 -11.53 -14.02
N GLN A 56 16.05 -12.60 -13.27
CA GLN A 56 16.85 -13.75 -13.73
C GLN A 56 16.04 -14.67 -14.61
N ASN A 57 14.75 -14.82 -14.31
CA ASN A 57 13.78 -15.62 -15.05
C ASN A 57 12.45 -14.87 -15.10
N GLY A 58 11.68 -15.11 -16.15
CA GLY A 58 10.41 -14.44 -16.39
C GLY A 58 10.59 -13.07 -17.04
N GLU A 59 9.51 -12.33 -17.13
CA GLU A 59 9.48 -11.03 -17.80
C GLU A 59 8.70 -10.01 -16.98
N ILE A 60 9.22 -8.78 -16.94
CA ILE A 60 8.53 -7.61 -16.39
C ILE A 60 8.42 -6.57 -17.49
N LEU A 61 7.22 -6.05 -17.69
CA LEU A 61 6.96 -4.96 -18.61
C LEU A 61 6.23 -3.83 -17.89
N VAL A 62 6.70 -2.59 -18.11
CA VAL A 62 6.06 -1.37 -17.65
C VAL A 62 5.69 -0.55 -18.88
N ASP A 63 4.40 -0.40 -19.15
CA ASP A 63 3.87 0.17 -20.39
C ASP A 63 4.48 -0.46 -21.65
N GLY A 64 4.61 -1.79 -21.64
CA GLY A 64 5.20 -2.56 -22.75
C GLY A 64 6.71 -2.50 -22.86
N CYS A 65 7.42 -1.75 -22.00
CA CYS A 65 8.87 -1.62 -22.00
C CYS A 65 9.49 -2.45 -20.86
N LYS A 66 10.65 -3.06 -21.11
CA LYS A 66 11.44 -3.70 -20.05
C LYS A 66 12.00 -2.63 -19.09
N PRO A 67 12.01 -2.90 -17.78
CA PRO A 67 12.66 -2.01 -16.82
C PRO A 67 14.14 -1.78 -17.15
N ASP A 68 14.55 -0.51 -17.14
CA ASP A 68 15.94 -0.11 -17.40
C ASP A 68 16.29 1.14 -16.60
N VAL A 69 17.07 0.96 -15.52
CA VAL A 69 17.50 2.07 -14.65
C VAL A 69 18.40 3.09 -15.36
N HIS A 70 19.05 2.70 -16.45
CA HIS A 70 19.93 3.61 -17.23
C HIS A 70 19.14 4.47 -18.22
N ASN A 71 17.87 4.11 -18.48
CA ASN A 71 16.99 4.88 -19.35
C ASN A 71 16.33 6.01 -18.56
N ARG A 72 16.69 7.27 -18.86
CA ARG A 72 16.17 8.46 -18.17
C ARG A 72 14.65 8.64 -18.37
N GLU A 73 14.13 8.32 -19.54
CA GLU A 73 12.69 8.42 -19.82
C GLU A 73 11.90 7.37 -19.05
N PHE A 74 12.47 6.15 -18.94
CA PHE A 74 11.87 5.10 -18.10
C PHE A 74 11.83 5.54 -16.65
N ASN A 75 12.93 6.04 -16.09
CA ASN A 75 13.01 6.49 -14.69
C ASN A 75 12.04 7.66 -14.41
N ARG A 76 11.81 8.53 -15.39
CA ARG A 76 10.88 9.65 -15.26
C ARG A 76 9.43 9.22 -15.10
N LYS A 77 9.07 7.99 -15.48
CA LYS A 77 7.74 7.44 -15.23
C LYS A 77 7.43 7.24 -13.76
N PHE A 78 8.45 7.12 -12.91
CA PHE A 78 8.32 6.77 -11.51
C PHE A 78 8.55 7.95 -10.58
N GLY A 79 7.61 8.17 -9.66
CA GLY A 79 7.85 8.87 -8.41
C GLY A 79 8.08 7.81 -7.32
N ILE A 80 9.16 7.92 -6.56
CA ILE A 80 9.52 6.88 -5.59
C ILE A 80 9.66 7.50 -4.21
N MET A 81 8.91 6.94 -3.25
CA MET A 81 9.02 7.20 -1.83
C MET A 81 9.31 5.87 -1.14
N MET A 82 10.56 5.64 -0.79
CA MET A 82 11.01 4.43 -0.09
C MET A 82 11.62 4.79 1.26
N ASP A 83 11.57 3.85 2.18
CA ASP A 83 12.28 3.97 3.46
C ASP A 83 13.79 4.16 3.23
N GLY A 84 14.41 5.02 4.03
CA GLY A 84 15.84 5.37 3.88
C GLY A 84 16.14 6.46 2.84
N LEU A 85 15.18 6.94 2.04
CA LEU A 85 15.36 8.13 1.19
C LEU A 85 15.30 9.40 2.04
N GLY A 86 16.40 9.70 2.73
CA GLY A 86 16.49 10.83 3.65
C GLY A 86 16.17 12.18 3.01
N LEU A 87 15.55 13.05 3.78
CA LEU A 87 15.42 14.47 3.47
C LEU A 87 16.71 15.21 3.88
N TYR A 88 17.02 16.28 3.18
CA TYR A 88 18.08 17.21 3.59
C TYR A 88 17.61 18.04 4.78
N GLU A 89 18.02 17.65 5.98
CA GLU A 89 17.49 18.20 7.24
C GLU A 89 17.72 19.68 7.44
N ARG A 90 18.80 20.22 6.88
CA ARG A 90 19.17 21.65 6.95
C ARG A 90 18.43 22.52 5.94
N LEU A 91 17.85 21.91 4.92
CA LEU A 91 17.06 22.59 3.90
C LEU A 91 15.61 22.75 4.34
N THR A 92 14.95 23.75 3.80
CA THR A 92 13.52 24.00 3.97
C THR A 92 12.68 22.98 3.19
N CYS A 93 11.36 22.93 3.45
CA CYS A 93 10.43 22.14 2.63
C CYS A 93 10.57 22.50 1.15
N TYR A 94 10.55 23.82 0.85
CA TYR A 94 10.69 24.32 -0.51
C TYR A 94 11.99 23.85 -1.17
N GLU A 95 13.14 24.08 -0.53
CA GLU A 95 14.45 23.72 -1.08
C GLU A 95 14.59 22.21 -1.32
N ASN A 96 14.05 21.37 -0.43
CA ASN A 96 14.04 19.91 -0.62
C ASN A 96 13.32 19.48 -1.89
N VAL A 97 12.17 20.08 -2.19
CA VAL A 97 11.38 19.75 -3.38
C VAL A 97 11.97 20.42 -4.62
N LEU A 98 12.50 21.65 -4.49
CA LEU A 98 13.15 22.40 -5.58
C LEU A 98 14.33 21.64 -6.19
N LEU A 99 15.13 20.95 -5.38
CA LEU A 99 16.23 20.12 -5.88
C LEU A 99 15.72 19.09 -6.90
N PHE A 100 14.63 18.42 -6.60
CA PHE A 100 14.03 17.44 -7.49
C PHE A 100 13.33 18.08 -8.68
N ALA A 101 12.67 19.23 -8.50
CA ALA A 101 12.12 19.99 -9.61
C ALA A 101 13.20 20.29 -10.66
N ARG A 102 14.38 20.73 -10.24
CA ARG A 102 15.51 21.02 -11.13
C ARG A 102 16.09 19.78 -11.81
N ILE A 103 16.21 18.64 -11.10
CA ILE A 103 16.66 17.37 -11.69
C ILE A 103 15.72 16.94 -12.83
N TYR A 104 14.41 17.15 -12.66
CA TYR A 104 13.41 16.80 -13.65
C TYR A 104 13.06 17.89 -14.64
N ASN A 105 13.73 19.06 -14.58
CA ASN A 105 13.46 20.26 -15.38
C ASN A 105 12.00 20.75 -15.24
N VAL A 106 11.50 20.75 -14.02
CA VAL A 106 10.20 21.33 -13.65
C VAL A 106 10.42 22.79 -13.22
N ILE A 107 9.51 23.70 -13.59
CA ILE A 107 9.59 25.11 -13.25
C ILE A 107 9.53 25.34 -11.74
N ASP A 108 10.36 26.24 -11.22
CA ASP A 108 10.51 26.48 -9.77
C ASP A 108 9.16 26.92 -9.12
N SER A 109 8.30 27.64 -9.84
CA SER A 109 6.99 28.08 -9.33
C SER A 109 6.04 26.93 -8.99
N TYR A 110 6.14 25.79 -9.70
CA TYR A 110 5.30 24.62 -9.46
C TYR A 110 5.58 23.92 -8.12
N VAL A 111 6.77 24.16 -7.54
CA VAL A 111 7.14 23.62 -6.20
C VAL A 111 6.14 24.06 -5.12
N VAL A 112 5.68 25.32 -5.19
CA VAL A 112 4.71 25.86 -4.23
C VAL A 112 3.36 25.15 -4.34
N ASP A 113 2.92 24.88 -5.57
CA ASP A 113 1.63 24.20 -5.82
C ASP A 113 1.66 22.77 -5.32
N VAL A 114 2.75 22.03 -5.56
CA VAL A 114 2.92 20.67 -5.07
C VAL A 114 3.00 20.63 -3.54
N LEU A 115 3.69 21.58 -2.91
CA LEU A 115 3.73 21.67 -1.44
C LEU A 115 2.36 22.01 -0.84
N LYS A 116 1.55 22.86 -1.50
CA LYS A 116 0.16 23.10 -1.11
C LYS A 116 -0.69 21.85 -1.24
N GLN A 117 -0.53 21.09 -2.33
CA GLN A 117 -1.24 19.85 -2.58
C GLN A 117 -1.01 18.80 -1.47
N VAL A 118 0.21 18.71 -0.93
CA VAL A 118 0.50 17.82 0.21
C VAL A 118 0.24 18.46 1.58
N GLY A 119 -0.43 19.63 1.64
CA GLY A 119 -0.80 20.28 2.89
C GLY A 119 0.36 21.00 3.59
N LEU A 120 1.40 21.40 2.87
CA LEU A 120 2.58 22.12 3.41
C LEU A 120 2.69 23.58 2.95
N GLY A 121 1.62 24.15 2.42
CA GLY A 121 1.62 25.52 1.87
C GLY A 121 2.04 26.61 2.87
N GLU A 122 1.73 26.45 4.16
CA GLU A 122 2.12 27.40 5.20
C GLU A 122 3.51 27.12 5.79
N HIS A 123 4.17 26.04 5.37
CA HIS A 123 5.42 25.56 5.92
C HIS A 123 6.59 25.59 4.94
N LEU A 124 6.48 26.30 3.82
CA LEU A 124 7.47 26.35 2.74
C LEU A 124 8.90 26.61 3.24
N ASN A 125 9.05 27.59 4.12
CA ASN A 125 10.33 28.06 4.63
C ASN A 125 10.78 27.35 5.93
N LYS A 126 10.01 26.37 6.42
CA LYS A 126 10.36 25.62 7.63
C LYS A 126 11.40 24.57 7.29
N THR A 127 12.50 24.53 8.04
CA THR A 127 13.57 23.54 7.85
C THR A 127 13.09 22.14 8.27
N VAL A 128 13.54 21.11 7.55
CA VAL A 128 13.08 19.73 7.72
C VAL A 128 13.37 19.16 9.11
N ASN A 129 14.46 19.54 9.74
CA ASN A 129 14.76 19.12 11.12
C ASN A 129 13.74 19.60 12.17
N LYS A 130 12.90 20.61 11.85
CA LYS A 130 11.84 21.13 12.71
C LYS A 130 10.46 20.58 12.39
N LEU A 131 10.35 19.65 11.44
CA LEU A 131 9.09 19.03 11.01
C LEU A 131 8.73 17.83 11.89
N SER A 132 7.41 17.60 12.06
CA SER A 132 6.90 16.33 12.58
C SER A 132 7.16 15.20 11.58
N THR A 133 7.05 13.94 12.03
CA THR A 133 7.21 12.78 11.16
C THR A 133 6.23 12.81 9.99
N GLY A 134 4.94 13.12 10.22
CA GLY A 134 3.94 13.25 9.18
C GLY A 134 4.23 14.36 8.18
N MET A 135 4.75 15.52 8.63
CA MET A 135 5.20 16.58 7.73
C MET A 135 6.41 16.15 6.88
N LYS A 136 7.35 15.39 7.46
CA LYS A 136 8.48 14.82 6.69
C LYS A 136 7.99 13.87 5.62
N GLN A 137 7.02 13.00 5.91
CA GLN A 137 6.40 12.10 4.94
C GLN A 137 5.73 12.88 3.79
N ARG A 138 5.06 13.99 4.09
CA ARG A 138 4.47 14.87 3.05
C ARG A 138 5.54 15.53 2.18
N VAL A 139 6.70 15.93 2.72
CA VAL A 139 7.82 16.44 1.91
C VAL A 139 8.38 15.33 1.00
N LEU A 140 8.53 14.10 1.50
CA LEU A 140 8.94 12.94 0.68
C LEU A 140 7.95 12.69 -0.46
N LEU A 141 6.66 12.74 -0.16
CA LEU A 141 5.60 12.58 -1.16
C LEU A 141 5.64 13.71 -2.21
N ALA A 142 5.80 14.98 -1.78
CA ALA A 142 5.97 16.12 -2.68
C ALA A 142 7.17 15.93 -3.62
N ARG A 143 8.32 15.45 -3.12
CA ARG A 143 9.48 15.11 -3.94
C ARG A 143 9.19 14.03 -4.98
N ALA A 144 8.42 13.02 -4.57
CA ALA A 144 8.09 11.90 -5.45
C ALA A 144 7.15 12.33 -6.60
N ILE A 145 6.27 13.32 -6.37
CA ILE A 145 5.25 13.72 -7.35
C ILE A 145 5.59 14.99 -8.14
N ILE A 146 6.69 15.69 -7.82
CA ILE A 146 7.02 17.01 -8.41
C ILE A 146 7.06 17.01 -9.94
N HIS A 147 7.42 15.91 -10.55
CA HIS A 147 7.53 15.76 -12.00
C HIS A 147 6.31 15.06 -12.64
N SER A 148 5.20 14.97 -11.89
CA SER A 148 3.93 14.37 -12.33
C SER A 148 4.13 12.95 -12.92
N PRO A 149 4.64 11.99 -12.13
CA PRO A 149 4.95 10.64 -12.61
C PRO A 149 3.68 9.88 -13.01
N ALA A 150 3.80 8.97 -13.98
CA ALA A 150 2.74 8.05 -14.35
C ALA A 150 2.49 6.98 -13.27
N ILE A 151 3.56 6.61 -12.54
CA ILE A 151 3.54 5.58 -11.49
C ILE A 151 4.18 6.14 -10.23
N LEU A 152 3.44 6.11 -9.12
CA LEU A 152 3.93 6.48 -7.79
C LEU A 152 4.15 5.21 -6.96
N VAL A 153 5.39 4.99 -6.53
CA VAL A 153 5.77 3.86 -5.67
C VAL A 153 5.94 4.37 -4.25
N LEU A 154 5.20 3.77 -3.32
CA LEU A 154 5.17 4.12 -1.91
C LEU A 154 5.52 2.88 -1.06
N ASP A 155 6.66 2.90 -0.39
CA ASP A 155 7.08 1.83 0.52
C ASP A 155 6.79 2.27 1.96
N GLU A 156 5.80 1.63 2.61
CA GLU A 156 5.35 1.89 3.98
C GLU A 156 5.06 3.40 4.26
N PRO A 157 4.21 4.09 3.47
CA PRO A 157 4.10 5.56 3.51
C PRO A 157 3.56 6.13 4.82
N THR A 158 2.86 5.34 5.63
CA THR A 158 2.28 5.78 6.91
C THR A 158 2.90 5.09 8.13
N SER A 159 3.99 4.35 7.94
CA SER A 159 4.68 3.68 9.04
C SER A 159 5.09 4.65 10.14
N GLY A 160 4.76 4.33 11.40
CA GLY A 160 5.08 5.15 12.55
C GLY A 160 4.27 6.46 12.70
N LEU A 161 3.20 6.62 11.91
CA LEU A 161 2.28 7.75 12.05
C LEU A 161 1.07 7.38 12.93
N ASP A 162 0.54 8.40 13.62
CA ASP A 162 -0.75 8.27 14.27
C ASP A 162 -1.89 8.14 13.26
N PRO A 163 -3.07 7.58 13.66
CA PRO A 163 -4.16 7.32 12.73
C PRO A 163 -4.69 8.56 11.99
N VAL A 164 -4.69 9.73 12.65
CA VAL A 164 -5.20 10.97 12.04
C VAL A 164 -4.25 11.43 10.94
N THR A 165 -2.95 11.48 11.24
CA THR A 165 -1.91 11.85 10.26
C THR A 165 -1.85 10.85 9.10
N ALA A 166 -2.02 9.55 9.37
CA ALA A 166 -2.09 8.52 8.33
C ALA A 166 -3.30 8.74 7.39
N ASP A 167 -4.49 9.03 7.93
CA ASP A 167 -5.68 9.31 7.12
C ASP A 167 -5.51 10.57 6.23
N GLU A 168 -4.76 11.57 6.67
CA GLU A 168 -4.42 12.73 5.84
C GLU A 168 -3.51 12.35 4.66
N ILE A 169 -2.51 11.50 4.88
CA ILE A 169 -1.66 10.95 3.81
C ILE A 169 -2.50 10.12 2.82
N HIS A 170 -3.42 9.28 3.33
CA HIS A 170 -4.33 8.49 2.49
C HIS A 170 -5.19 9.36 1.57
N LYS A 171 -5.70 10.50 2.06
CA LYS A 171 -6.47 11.46 1.24
C LYS A 171 -5.61 12.01 0.10
N ILE A 172 -4.37 12.42 0.39
CA ILE A 172 -3.44 12.92 -0.62
C ILE A 172 -3.15 11.84 -1.67
N ILE A 173 -2.90 10.59 -1.27
CA ILE A 173 -2.66 9.48 -2.19
C ILE A 173 -3.88 9.23 -3.09
N LYS A 174 -5.11 9.27 -2.54
CA LYS A 174 -6.33 9.15 -3.32
C LYS A 174 -6.49 10.28 -4.35
N GLU A 175 -6.18 11.51 -3.97
CA GLU A 175 -6.20 12.66 -4.89
C GLU A 175 -5.19 12.50 -6.03
N ILE A 176 -3.95 12.07 -5.73
CA ILE A 176 -2.93 11.81 -6.74
C ILE A 176 -3.40 10.72 -7.73
N ARG A 177 -4.02 9.66 -7.23
CA ARG A 177 -4.62 8.62 -8.08
C ARG A 177 -5.75 9.18 -8.93
N HIS A 178 -6.63 10.04 -8.39
CA HIS A 178 -7.72 10.67 -9.15
C HIS A 178 -7.22 11.57 -10.27
N MET A 179 -6.04 12.17 -10.12
CA MET A 179 -5.38 12.93 -11.20
C MET A 179 -4.78 12.03 -12.30
N GLY A 180 -4.88 10.71 -12.17
CA GLY A 180 -4.50 9.75 -13.21
C GLY A 180 -3.19 8.98 -12.96
N THR A 181 -2.52 9.19 -11.84
CA THR A 181 -1.33 8.43 -11.46
C THR A 181 -1.70 7.03 -10.97
N THR A 182 -0.98 6.02 -11.42
CA THR A 182 -1.04 4.66 -10.86
C THR A 182 -0.23 4.61 -9.58
N VAL A 183 -0.78 4.07 -8.49
CA VAL A 183 -0.07 4.00 -7.21
C VAL A 183 0.24 2.55 -6.88
N LEU A 184 1.52 2.25 -6.66
CA LEU A 184 2.00 0.98 -6.14
C LEU A 184 2.41 1.16 -4.68
N LEU A 185 1.66 0.55 -3.78
CA LEU A 185 1.84 0.67 -2.35
C LEU A 185 2.39 -0.64 -1.78
N THR A 186 3.43 -0.58 -0.95
CA THR A 186 3.77 -1.71 -0.08
C THR A 186 3.45 -1.36 1.36
N THR A 187 2.87 -2.31 2.06
CA THR A 187 2.61 -2.17 3.50
C THR A 187 2.48 -3.54 4.17
N HIS A 188 2.75 -3.58 5.46
CA HIS A 188 2.39 -4.70 6.33
C HIS A 188 1.07 -4.45 7.07
N ASN A 189 0.55 -3.20 7.02
CA ASN A 189 -0.70 -2.82 7.66
C ASN A 189 -1.90 -3.18 6.77
N MET A 190 -2.60 -4.26 7.12
CA MET A 190 -3.76 -4.76 6.39
C MET A 190 -4.94 -3.78 6.40
N ASN A 191 -5.11 -3.00 7.49
CA ASN A 191 -6.17 -2.00 7.59
C ASN A 191 -5.91 -0.81 6.65
N GLU A 192 -4.66 -0.42 6.48
CA GLU A 192 -4.28 0.61 5.50
C GLU A 192 -4.64 0.16 4.09
N ALA A 193 -4.25 -1.05 3.71
CA ALA A 193 -4.51 -1.58 2.40
C ALA A 193 -6.01 -1.75 2.11
N ASP A 194 -6.77 -2.20 3.10
CA ASP A 194 -8.22 -2.34 3.01
C ASP A 194 -8.92 -1.00 2.72
N LYS A 195 -8.49 0.08 3.38
CA LYS A 195 -9.06 1.42 3.21
C LYS A 195 -8.62 2.13 1.92
N LEU A 196 -7.44 1.82 1.42
CA LEU A 196 -6.77 2.62 0.41
C LEU A 196 -6.72 1.94 -0.96
N CYS A 197 -6.49 0.63 -1.01
CA CYS A 197 -6.19 -0.08 -2.25
C CYS A 197 -7.44 -0.48 -3.02
N ASN A 198 -7.39 -0.36 -4.35
CA ASN A 198 -8.41 -0.92 -5.23
C ASN A 198 -8.24 -2.44 -5.35
N ARG A 199 -7.01 -2.90 -5.47
CA ARG A 199 -6.62 -4.31 -5.50
C ARG A 199 -5.36 -4.53 -4.68
N ILE A 200 -5.22 -5.73 -4.15
CA ILE A 200 -4.07 -6.12 -3.34
C ILE A 200 -3.53 -7.47 -3.79
N ALA A 201 -2.23 -7.66 -3.59
CA ALA A 201 -1.57 -8.95 -3.66
C ALA A 201 -1.00 -9.31 -2.28
N LEU A 202 -1.38 -10.46 -1.75
CA LEU A 202 -0.81 -11.02 -0.53
C LEU A 202 0.46 -11.80 -0.89
N LEU A 203 1.62 -11.29 -0.46
CA LEU A 203 2.93 -11.86 -0.73
C LEU A 203 3.46 -12.56 0.54
N ASN A 204 3.79 -13.84 0.42
CA ASN A 204 4.46 -14.57 1.50
C ASN A 204 5.56 -15.48 0.96
N LYS A 205 6.72 -15.49 1.62
CA LYS A 205 7.89 -16.33 1.26
C LYS A 205 8.24 -16.28 -0.23
N GLY A 206 8.10 -15.10 -0.83
CA GLY A 206 8.42 -14.88 -2.24
C GLY A 206 7.36 -15.33 -3.24
N GLY A 207 6.19 -15.78 -2.80
CA GLY A 207 5.07 -16.16 -3.66
C GLY A 207 3.82 -15.31 -3.41
N ILE A 208 3.03 -15.05 -4.44
CA ILE A 208 1.70 -14.44 -4.30
C ILE A 208 0.71 -15.55 -3.95
N ILE A 209 0.06 -15.41 -2.79
CA ILE A 209 -0.94 -16.37 -2.30
C ILE A 209 -2.36 -15.99 -2.68
N GLU A 210 -2.64 -14.69 -2.82
CA GLU A 210 -3.94 -14.18 -3.26
C GLU A 210 -3.75 -12.82 -3.93
N CYS A 211 -4.59 -12.51 -4.93
CA CYS A 211 -4.58 -11.21 -5.59
C CYS A 211 -5.99 -10.86 -6.08
N ASN A 212 -6.62 -9.87 -5.45
CA ASN A 212 -7.94 -9.39 -5.85
C ASN A 212 -8.26 -8.04 -5.16
N GLU A 213 -9.48 -7.55 -5.34
CA GLU A 213 -10.06 -6.46 -4.53
C GLU A 213 -10.17 -6.91 -3.06
N PRO A 214 -9.88 -6.06 -2.06
CA PRO A 214 -9.98 -6.40 -0.65
C PRO A 214 -11.31 -7.05 -0.28
N GLU A 215 -12.41 -6.46 -0.71
CA GLU A 215 -13.77 -6.96 -0.46
C GLU A 215 -14.03 -8.32 -1.13
N ALA A 216 -13.49 -8.56 -2.33
CA ALA A 216 -13.62 -9.85 -3.01
C ALA A 216 -12.85 -10.95 -2.26
N ILE A 217 -11.68 -10.62 -1.70
CA ILE A 217 -10.90 -11.54 -0.86
C ILE A 217 -11.69 -11.85 0.40
N LYS A 218 -12.19 -10.86 1.12
CA LYS A 218 -13.00 -11.06 2.33
C LYS A 218 -14.19 -11.97 2.07
N ARG A 219 -14.97 -11.71 1.01
CA ARG A 219 -16.11 -12.56 0.63
C ARG A 219 -15.72 -13.99 0.30
N LYS A 220 -14.60 -14.21 -0.40
CA LYS A 220 -14.09 -15.55 -0.75
C LYS A 220 -13.78 -16.40 0.48
N TYR A 221 -13.26 -15.76 1.55
CA TYR A 221 -12.86 -16.43 2.78
C TYR A 221 -13.89 -16.31 3.92
N PHE A 222 -15.00 -15.61 3.68
CA PHE A 222 -16.13 -15.59 4.57
C PHE A 222 -16.79 -16.96 4.57
N LYS A 223 -16.37 -17.82 5.50
CA LYS A 223 -16.97 -19.14 5.72
C LYS A 223 -18.00 -19.01 6.83
N ASN A 224 -19.24 -19.45 6.53
CA ASN A 224 -20.38 -19.52 7.46
C ASN A 224 -20.77 -18.14 8.00
N GLY A 225 -21.84 -17.56 7.46
CA GLY A 225 -22.39 -16.29 7.91
C GLY A 225 -22.55 -16.23 9.43
N SER A 226 -21.46 -15.98 10.17
CA SER A 226 -21.51 -15.83 11.61
C SER A 226 -21.82 -14.38 11.97
N VAL A 227 -22.68 -14.20 12.96
CA VAL A 227 -23.03 -12.91 13.52
C VAL A 227 -22.68 -12.87 15.00
N CYS A 228 -22.23 -11.72 15.45
CA CYS A 228 -22.12 -11.41 16.86
C CYS A 228 -23.34 -10.56 17.25
N ILE A 229 -24.08 -11.01 18.24
CA ILE A 229 -25.27 -10.36 18.77
C ILE A 229 -24.92 -9.84 20.16
N HIS A 230 -24.92 -8.52 20.33
CA HIS A 230 -24.88 -7.92 21.66
C HIS A 230 -26.30 -7.85 22.20
N THR A 231 -26.49 -8.42 23.38
CA THR A 231 -27.77 -8.40 24.06
C THR A 231 -27.82 -7.27 25.07
N LYS A 232 -29.04 -6.81 25.40
CA LYS A 232 -29.31 -5.78 26.43
C LYS A 232 -28.78 -6.15 27.82
N ASN A 233 -28.47 -7.43 28.04
CA ASN A 233 -27.91 -7.97 29.27
C ASN A 233 -26.37 -8.04 29.20
N GLU A 234 -25.71 -7.26 28.31
CA GLU A 234 -24.24 -7.19 28.13
C GLU A 234 -23.58 -8.55 27.79
N LYS A 235 -24.30 -9.44 27.10
CA LYS A 235 -23.77 -10.73 26.66
C LYS A 235 -23.56 -10.73 25.15
N ASP A 236 -22.40 -11.23 24.72
CA ASP A 236 -22.08 -11.47 23.33
C ASP A 236 -22.42 -12.92 22.96
N ILE A 237 -23.30 -13.08 21.98
CA ILE A 237 -23.70 -14.38 21.45
C ILE A 237 -23.21 -14.49 20.01
N TYR A 238 -22.45 -15.52 19.72
CA TYR A 238 -21.92 -15.81 18.39
C TYR A 238 -22.77 -16.91 17.76
N LEU A 239 -23.43 -16.61 16.64
CA LEU A 239 -24.29 -17.55 15.94
C LEU A 239 -23.82 -17.79 14.51
N ASP A 240 -23.81 -19.06 14.10
CA ASP A 240 -23.67 -19.48 12.71
C ASP A 240 -25.06 -19.40 12.04
N LEU A 241 -25.22 -18.48 11.09
CA LEU A 241 -26.51 -18.22 10.44
C LEU A 241 -27.05 -19.41 9.65
N GLU A 242 -26.22 -20.37 9.24
CA GLU A 242 -26.69 -21.56 8.55
C GLU A 242 -27.20 -22.61 9.51
N LYS A 243 -26.55 -22.78 10.68
CA LYS A 243 -26.84 -23.86 11.64
C LYS A 243 -27.80 -23.42 12.74
N GLN A 244 -27.80 -22.14 13.11
CA GLN A 244 -28.48 -21.65 14.30
C GLN A 244 -29.57 -20.60 13.97
N LYS A 245 -30.24 -20.74 12.82
CA LYS A 245 -31.34 -19.82 12.39
C LYS A 245 -32.45 -19.70 13.42
N SER A 246 -32.83 -20.81 14.04
CA SER A 246 -33.91 -20.83 15.03
C SER A 246 -33.56 -20.03 16.29
N GLU A 247 -32.29 -20.07 16.70
CA GLU A 247 -31.80 -19.32 17.85
C GLU A 247 -31.78 -17.83 17.59
N LEU A 248 -31.33 -17.41 16.38
CA LEU A 248 -31.45 -16.01 15.95
C LEU A 248 -32.87 -15.50 15.94
N ILE A 249 -33.82 -16.29 15.40
CA ILE A 249 -35.24 -15.92 15.38
C ILE A 249 -35.77 -15.75 16.80
N ASN A 250 -35.45 -16.65 17.72
CA ASN A 250 -35.85 -16.56 19.12
C ASN A 250 -35.29 -15.29 19.79
N LEU A 251 -34.02 -14.94 19.54
CA LEU A 251 -33.44 -13.71 20.07
C LEU A 251 -34.08 -12.45 19.50
N ILE A 252 -34.47 -12.45 18.22
CA ILE A 252 -35.21 -11.35 17.61
C ILE A 252 -36.61 -11.22 18.28
N HIS A 253 -37.31 -12.32 18.50
CA HIS A 253 -38.64 -12.32 19.14
C HIS A 253 -38.59 -11.93 20.61
N SER A 254 -37.55 -12.25 21.35
CA SER A 254 -37.42 -11.87 22.76
C SER A 254 -37.22 -10.36 22.95
N GLY A 255 -36.78 -9.66 21.91
CA GLY A 255 -36.48 -8.23 22.00
C GLY A 255 -35.25 -7.90 22.80
N ASP A 256 -34.41 -8.88 23.14
CA ASP A 256 -33.19 -8.74 23.94
C ASP A 256 -31.98 -8.25 23.15
N ILE A 257 -32.11 -8.10 21.83
CA ILE A 257 -31.01 -7.67 20.97
C ILE A 257 -30.79 -6.17 21.10
N GLU A 258 -29.57 -5.76 21.32
CA GLU A 258 -29.11 -4.38 21.25
C GLU A 258 -28.50 -4.07 19.89
N THR A 259 -27.52 -4.88 19.44
CA THR A 259 -26.90 -4.75 18.12
C THR A 259 -26.59 -6.12 17.50
N ILE A 260 -26.57 -6.19 16.16
CA ILE A 260 -26.14 -7.36 15.40
C ILE A 260 -25.01 -6.92 14.47
N HIS A 261 -23.89 -7.61 14.54
CA HIS A 261 -22.73 -7.37 13.69
C HIS A 261 -22.39 -8.62 12.90
N SER A 262 -22.19 -8.49 11.59
CA SER A 262 -21.60 -9.57 10.78
C SER A 262 -20.13 -9.76 11.19
N GLN A 263 -19.70 -11.01 11.34
CA GLN A 263 -18.29 -11.34 11.57
C GLN A 263 -17.60 -11.60 10.23
N GLU A 264 -17.38 -10.55 9.49
CA GLU A 264 -16.55 -10.65 8.29
C GLU A 264 -15.08 -10.76 8.69
N PRO A 265 -14.33 -11.73 8.13
CA PRO A 265 -12.90 -11.84 8.43
C PRO A 265 -12.17 -10.59 7.92
N CYS A 266 -11.31 -10.02 8.72
CA CYS A 266 -10.41 -8.98 8.26
C CYS A 266 -9.28 -9.58 7.38
N LEU A 267 -8.58 -8.75 6.61
CA LEU A 267 -7.48 -9.22 5.76
C LEU A 267 -6.37 -9.90 6.57
N GLU A 268 -6.16 -9.48 7.82
CA GLU A 268 -5.17 -10.07 8.72
C GLU A 268 -5.55 -11.51 9.11
N ASP A 269 -6.81 -11.74 9.48
CA ASP A 269 -7.32 -13.09 9.79
C ASP A 269 -7.17 -14.01 8.58
N ILE A 270 -7.49 -13.50 7.39
CA ILE A 270 -7.35 -14.25 6.14
C ILE A 270 -5.89 -14.61 5.89
N PHE A 271 -4.97 -13.65 6.05
CA PHE A 271 -3.54 -13.90 5.88
C PHE A 271 -3.03 -14.95 6.86
N ILE A 272 -3.39 -14.86 8.15
CA ILE A 272 -3.02 -15.84 9.19
C ILE A 272 -3.57 -17.23 8.83
N ASN A 273 -4.82 -17.31 8.40
CA ASN A 273 -5.46 -18.59 8.01
C ASN A 273 -4.78 -19.25 6.80
N LEU A 274 -4.28 -18.45 5.84
CA LEU A 274 -3.62 -18.95 4.63
C LEU A 274 -2.16 -19.35 4.87
N THR A 275 -1.47 -18.70 5.80
CA THR A 275 -0.02 -18.84 5.98
C THR A 275 0.37 -19.54 7.28
N GLY A 276 -0.50 -19.53 8.27
CA GLY A 276 -0.20 -19.95 9.64
C GLY A 276 0.71 -18.97 10.39
N GLU A 277 1.01 -17.80 9.81
CA GLU A 277 1.96 -16.82 10.34
C GLU A 277 1.24 -15.51 10.66
N LYS A 278 1.53 -14.95 11.86
CA LYS A 278 1.11 -13.58 12.18
C LYS A 278 2.03 -12.58 11.49
N ILE A 279 1.48 -11.48 11.02
CA ILE A 279 2.27 -10.33 10.59
C ILE A 279 2.74 -9.66 11.87
N ASN A 280 3.99 -9.95 12.29
CA ASN A 280 4.56 -9.32 13.46
C ASN A 280 4.98 -7.89 13.12
N ASP A 281 4.39 -6.92 13.79
CA ASP A 281 4.98 -5.61 14.01
C ASP A 281 6.24 -5.81 14.88
N LYS A 282 7.43 -5.53 14.30
CA LYS A 282 8.65 -5.37 15.07
C LYS A 282 8.96 -3.90 15.18
#